data_3631fd61831e4307d530e20e72d08507
#
_entry.id   3631fd61831e4307d530e20e72d08507
#
_cell.length_a   1.000
_cell.length_b   1.000
_cell.length_c   1.000
_cell.angle_alpha   90.00
_cell.angle_beta   90.00
_cell.angle_gamma   90.00
#
_symmetry.space_group_name_H-M   'P 1'
#
loop_
_entity.id
_entity.type
_entity.pdbx_description
1 polymer ?
#
loop_
_entity_poly.entity_id
_entity_poly.type
_entity_poly.pdbx_seq_one_letter_code
_entity_poly.pdbx_strand_id
1 'polypeptide(L)'
;MANLARSIETVFHKKSEKIIDSKSFDEFYSVFAEELFYDLLLICEYDDKYNKERAKDINYLSSIFFDGCIEKATSLTRGAGDTVIASPACIGITNVVDSLIVVKQFVFDEKLITMAELVAALKADWQGYDELYTLILKRGDFFGNDTERSNYVARRLYRSIYDFLKDKTNLFGYHWLIGDLIGYNEHHKWFGECTEATPDGRHRGDALKFGIGQSRGYDRNGLTALLNSIATVDPNGIGCGATITNVTIDEKLIKDDESFEKTVDLFLSYFKMGGVHFQLNYVSQSDLIAAKITPEDYKNLRVRVSGFSDYFVKLKESIQDDVIERTQQR
;
A
#
# COMPACT_ATOMS: atom_id res chain seq x y z
N MET A 1 12.50 -3.54 -5.34
CA MET A 1 11.42 -3.00 -4.48
C MET A 1 11.89 -1.74 -3.79
N ALA A 2 10.97 -0.84 -3.49
CA ALA A 2 11.27 0.46 -2.90
C ALA A 2 10.35 0.78 -1.72
N ASN A 3 10.89 1.50 -0.74
CA ASN A 3 10.18 1.98 0.44
C ASN A 3 9.68 3.41 0.19
N LEU A 4 8.38 3.60 -0.06
CA LEU A 4 7.80 4.93 -0.24
C LEU A 4 7.61 5.69 1.09
N ALA A 5 7.54 5.00 2.23
CA ALA A 5 7.46 5.66 3.53
C ALA A 5 8.72 6.46 3.87
N ARG A 6 9.84 6.20 3.16
CA ARG A 6 11.09 6.96 3.32
C ARG A 6 10.93 8.45 3.03
N SER A 7 10.10 8.83 2.06
CA SER A 7 9.86 10.24 1.74
C SER A 7 9.24 10.99 2.92
N ILE A 8 8.23 10.39 3.58
CA ILE A 8 7.62 10.98 4.79
C ILE A 8 8.58 10.96 5.97
N GLU A 9 9.33 9.86 6.18
CA GLU A 9 10.39 9.76 7.18
C GLU A 9 11.42 10.89 7.01
N THR A 10 11.92 11.08 5.79
CA THR A 10 12.95 12.09 5.52
C THR A 10 12.47 13.49 5.87
N VAL A 11 11.23 13.82 5.52
CA VAL A 11 10.65 15.14 5.81
C VAL A 11 10.55 15.39 7.32
N PHE A 12 10.11 14.40 8.10
CA PHE A 12 9.91 14.57 9.54
C PHE A 12 11.19 14.45 10.37
N HIS A 13 12.09 13.55 10.02
CA HIS A 13 13.27 13.27 10.84
C HIS A 13 14.54 14.00 10.39
N LYS A 14 14.70 14.26 9.07
CA LYS A 14 15.93 14.82 8.50
C LYS A 14 15.78 16.26 7.99
N LYS A 15 14.56 16.66 7.60
CA LYS A 15 14.27 17.98 6.99
C LYS A 15 13.14 18.70 7.73
N SER A 16 12.95 18.42 9.03
CA SER A 16 11.84 18.95 9.82
C SER A 16 11.82 20.49 9.89
N GLU A 17 12.97 21.13 9.79
CA GLU A 17 13.08 22.59 9.73
C GLU A 17 12.34 23.22 8.54
N LYS A 18 12.15 22.47 7.45
CA LYS A 18 11.43 22.95 6.26
C LYS A 18 9.92 22.93 6.42
N ILE A 19 9.37 22.12 7.34
CA ILE A 19 7.94 21.91 7.50
C ILE A 19 7.34 22.55 8.74
N ILE A 20 8.16 22.84 9.78
CA ILE A 20 7.67 23.35 11.08
C ILE A 20 6.88 24.66 10.91
N ASP A 21 7.30 25.52 10.01
CA ASP A 21 6.69 26.84 9.77
C ASP A 21 5.62 26.85 8.67
N SER A 22 5.25 25.69 8.12
CA SER A 22 4.22 25.59 7.08
C SER A 22 2.89 26.17 7.57
N LYS A 23 2.31 27.07 6.81
CA LYS A 23 1.05 27.77 7.17
C LYS A 23 -0.19 27.04 6.65
N SER A 24 -0.01 26.13 5.71
CA SER A 24 -1.09 25.36 5.08
C SER A 24 -0.64 23.94 4.78
N PHE A 25 -1.64 23.05 4.59
CA PHE A 25 -1.36 21.70 4.10
C PHE A 25 -0.69 21.71 2.71
N ASP A 26 -1.00 22.69 1.88
CA ASP A 26 -0.39 22.79 0.55
C ASP A 26 1.10 23.17 0.62
N GLU A 27 1.50 24.05 1.52
CA GLU A 27 2.92 24.35 1.74
C GLU A 27 3.68 23.11 2.25
N PHE A 28 3.14 22.43 3.26
CA PHE A 28 3.71 21.19 3.77
C PHE A 28 3.79 20.13 2.65
N TYR A 29 2.69 19.94 1.91
CA TYR A 29 2.62 18.94 0.83
C TYR A 29 3.65 19.22 -0.27
N SER A 30 3.94 20.48 -0.58
CA SER A 30 4.96 20.84 -1.57
C SER A 30 6.36 20.39 -1.15
N VAL A 31 6.72 20.60 0.13
CA VAL A 31 8.01 20.11 0.68
C VAL A 31 8.08 18.58 0.66
N PHE A 32 6.98 17.93 1.03
CA PHE A 32 6.89 16.47 0.97
C PHE A 32 7.00 15.95 -0.47
N ALA A 33 6.32 16.58 -1.42
CA ALA A 33 6.33 16.17 -2.82
C ALA A 33 7.72 16.30 -3.47
N GLU A 34 8.51 17.31 -3.11
CA GLU A 34 9.91 17.41 -3.54
C GLU A 34 10.72 16.17 -3.14
N GLU A 35 10.56 15.71 -1.89
CA GLU A 35 11.26 14.53 -1.42
C GLU A 35 10.74 13.25 -2.05
N LEU A 36 9.43 13.13 -2.21
CA LEU A 36 8.80 12.01 -2.92
C LEU A 36 9.32 11.90 -4.35
N PHE A 37 9.38 13.01 -5.08
CA PHE A 37 9.85 13.03 -6.47
C PHE A 37 11.33 12.68 -6.57
N TYR A 38 12.15 13.13 -5.62
CA TYR A 38 13.54 12.71 -5.54
C TYR A 38 13.68 11.20 -5.33
N ASP A 39 12.93 10.63 -4.39
CA ASP A 39 12.95 9.19 -4.13
C ASP A 39 12.45 8.40 -5.36
N LEU A 40 11.41 8.87 -6.06
CA LEU A 40 10.90 8.25 -7.29
C LEU A 40 11.95 8.24 -8.41
N LEU A 41 12.72 9.33 -8.59
CA LEU A 41 13.82 9.34 -9.55
C LEU A 41 14.90 8.33 -9.21
N LEU A 42 15.28 8.22 -7.95
CA LEU A 42 16.24 7.22 -7.50
C LEU A 42 15.76 5.80 -7.79
N ILE A 43 14.47 5.52 -7.54
CA ILE A 43 13.85 4.22 -7.83
C ILE A 43 13.96 3.91 -9.33
N CYS A 44 13.59 4.87 -10.20
CA CYS A 44 13.68 4.71 -11.65
C CYS A 44 15.14 4.45 -12.11
N GLU A 45 16.09 5.23 -11.59
CA GLU A 45 17.52 5.04 -11.91
C GLU A 45 18.06 3.66 -11.49
N TYR A 46 17.68 3.19 -10.30
CA TYR A 46 18.11 1.86 -9.82
C TYR A 46 17.46 0.74 -10.65
N ASP A 47 16.21 0.89 -11.03
CA ASP A 47 15.53 -0.09 -11.88
C ASP A 47 16.15 -0.14 -13.27
N ASP A 48 16.48 1.00 -13.87
CA ASP A 48 17.20 1.06 -15.14
C ASP A 48 18.59 0.43 -15.06
N LYS A 49 19.35 0.69 -13.99
CA LYS A 49 20.64 0.01 -13.77
C LYS A 49 20.47 -1.50 -13.67
N TYR A 50 19.49 -1.96 -12.91
CA TYR A 50 19.17 -3.38 -12.78
C TYR A 50 18.77 -4.00 -14.13
N ASN A 51 17.89 -3.37 -14.86
CA ASN A 51 17.44 -3.84 -16.17
C ASN A 51 18.53 -3.83 -17.22
N LYS A 52 19.45 -2.86 -17.16
CA LYS A 52 20.65 -2.82 -18.01
C LYS A 52 21.56 -4.03 -17.77
N GLU A 53 21.78 -4.43 -16.51
CA GLU A 53 22.56 -5.62 -16.18
C GLU A 53 21.81 -6.88 -16.61
N ARG A 54 20.53 -6.97 -16.31
CA ARG A 54 19.66 -8.09 -16.67
C ARG A 54 19.57 -8.32 -18.19
N ALA A 55 19.64 -7.26 -18.99
CA ALA A 55 19.63 -7.34 -20.44
C ALA A 55 20.87 -8.04 -21.05
N LYS A 56 21.94 -8.25 -20.27
CA LYS A 56 23.10 -9.05 -20.69
C LYS A 56 22.77 -10.53 -20.77
N ASP A 57 21.82 -11.01 -19.95
CA ASP A 57 21.39 -12.40 -19.93
C ASP A 57 20.14 -12.58 -20.80
N ILE A 58 20.22 -13.49 -21.76
CA ILE A 58 19.11 -13.77 -22.66
C ILE A 58 18.28 -14.88 -22.06
N ASN A 59 17.03 -14.58 -21.70
CA ASN A 59 16.06 -15.57 -21.25
C ASN A 59 15.22 -16.08 -22.44
N TYR A 60 15.73 -17.06 -23.16
CA TYR A 60 15.05 -17.63 -24.32
C TYR A 60 13.72 -18.29 -23.93
N LEU A 61 13.73 -19.08 -22.87
CA LEU A 61 12.54 -19.84 -22.46
C LEU A 61 11.36 -18.92 -22.11
N SER A 62 11.61 -17.87 -21.34
CA SER A 62 10.56 -16.90 -21.03
C SER A 62 10.14 -16.10 -22.27
N SER A 63 11.10 -15.76 -23.14
CA SER A 63 10.84 -14.90 -24.29
C SER A 63 9.89 -15.51 -25.32
N ILE A 64 9.89 -16.84 -25.49
CA ILE A 64 8.99 -17.52 -26.46
C ILE A 64 7.50 -17.48 -26.05
N PHE A 65 7.20 -17.15 -24.80
CA PHE A 65 5.83 -17.04 -24.28
C PHE A 65 5.28 -15.60 -24.29
N PHE A 66 6.07 -14.62 -24.75
CA PHE A 66 5.65 -13.23 -24.81
C PHE A 66 5.57 -12.73 -26.24
N ASP A 67 4.41 -12.16 -26.60
CA ASP A 67 4.18 -11.54 -27.90
C ASP A 67 5.21 -10.45 -28.18
N GLY A 68 5.65 -10.35 -29.41
CA GLY A 68 6.65 -9.39 -29.88
C GLY A 68 8.11 -9.87 -29.76
N CYS A 69 8.42 -10.88 -28.94
CA CYS A 69 9.80 -11.35 -28.77
C CYS A 69 10.33 -12.09 -30.00
N ILE A 70 9.50 -12.96 -30.59
CA ILE A 70 9.86 -13.74 -31.78
C ILE A 70 9.94 -12.82 -33.01
N GLU A 71 8.94 -11.98 -33.21
CA GLU A 71 8.83 -11.04 -34.32
C GLU A 71 9.99 -10.05 -34.35
N LYS A 72 10.40 -9.58 -33.17
CA LYS A 72 11.52 -8.63 -33.01
C LYS A 72 12.88 -9.34 -32.91
N ALA A 73 12.91 -10.67 -32.92
CA ALA A 73 14.11 -11.49 -32.72
C ALA A 73 14.96 -11.02 -31.50
N THR A 74 14.28 -10.69 -30.41
CA THR A 74 14.91 -10.09 -29.24
C THR A 74 14.29 -10.64 -27.94
N SER A 75 15.08 -10.71 -26.88
CA SER A 75 14.65 -11.26 -25.59
C SER A 75 13.73 -10.30 -24.82
N LEU A 76 12.83 -10.86 -24.02
CA LEU A 76 12.02 -10.14 -23.05
C LEU A 76 12.91 -9.28 -22.12
N THR A 77 14.07 -9.77 -21.70
CA THR A 77 15.03 -9.04 -20.86
C THR A 77 15.65 -7.81 -21.55
N ARG A 78 15.46 -7.68 -22.86
CA ARG A 78 15.88 -6.54 -23.67
C ARG A 78 14.70 -5.68 -24.14
N GLY A 79 13.55 -5.81 -23.49
CA GLY A 79 12.39 -5.00 -23.79
C GLY A 79 11.62 -5.38 -25.07
N ALA A 80 11.62 -6.65 -25.49
CA ALA A 80 10.98 -7.06 -26.73
C ALA A 80 9.45 -7.24 -26.64
N GLY A 81 8.90 -7.46 -25.45
CA GLY A 81 7.48 -7.70 -25.28
C GLY A 81 6.61 -6.56 -25.80
N ASP A 82 5.46 -6.87 -26.39
CA ASP A 82 4.55 -5.85 -26.95
C ASP A 82 3.76 -5.12 -25.86
N THR A 83 3.52 -5.78 -24.73
CA THR A 83 2.81 -5.21 -23.58
C THR A 83 3.71 -5.27 -22.36
N VAL A 84 4.58 -4.27 -22.23
CA VAL A 84 5.49 -4.14 -21.08
C VAL A 84 5.33 -2.75 -20.47
N ILE A 85 5.25 -2.72 -19.14
CA ILE A 85 5.29 -1.50 -18.35
C ILE A 85 6.55 -1.51 -17.47
N ALA A 86 7.09 -0.33 -17.21
CA ALA A 86 8.13 -0.15 -16.20
C ALA A 86 7.44 0.12 -14.85
N SER A 87 7.31 -0.90 -14.01
CA SER A 87 6.60 -0.80 -12.74
C SER A 87 7.47 -1.32 -11.58
N PRO A 88 8.33 -0.48 -11.00
CA PRO A 88 9.04 -0.85 -9.80
C PRO A 88 8.07 -1.07 -8.64
N ALA A 89 8.22 -2.21 -7.97
CA ALA A 89 7.41 -2.57 -6.82
C ALA A 89 7.70 -1.63 -5.64
N CYS A 90 6.67 -1.01 -5.09
CA CYS A 90 6.75 -0.12 -3.95
C CYS A 90 5.98 -0.67 -2.75
N ILE A 91 6.41 -0.30 -1.54
CA ILE A 91 5.77 -0.68 -0.27
C ILE A 91 5.63 0.57 0.58
N GLY A 92 4.59 0.62 1.42
CA GLY A 92 4.37 1.68 2.40
C GLY A 92 3.59 2.88 1.88
N ILE A 93 2.93 2.79 0.71
CA ILE A 93 2.11 3.89 0.20
C ILE A 93 0.94 4.21 1.14
N THR A 94 0.31 3.20 1.75
CA THR A 94 -0.74 3.39 2.75
C THR A 94 -0.23 4.14 3.98
N ASN A 95 1.01 3.86 4.45
CA ASN A 95 1.63 4.65 5.53
C ASN A 95 1.78 6.12 5.14
N VAL A 96 2.18 6.39 3.90
CA VAL A 96 2.28 7.77 3.39
C VAL A 96 0.91 8.45 3.35
N VAL A 97 -0.10 7.78 2.79
CA VAL A 97 -1.48 8.32 2.74
C VAL A 97 -1.98 8.66 4.14
N ASP A 98 -1.91 7.70 5.08
CA ASP A 98 -2.42 7.89 6.44
C ASP A 98 -1.60 8.96 7.20
N SER A 99 -0.30 9.03 7.00
CA SER A 99 0.54 10.09 7.55
C SER A 99 0.14 11.48 7.05
N LEU A 100 -0.12 11.61 5.75
CA LEU A 100 -0.61 12.86 5.16
C LEU A 100 -2.01 13.23 5.67
N ILE A 101 -2.89 12.24 5.89
CA ILE A 101 -4.22 12.44 6.50
C ILE A 101 -4.07 12.99 7.91
N VAL A 102 -3.21 12.39 8.74
CA VAL A 102 -2.96 12.87 10.11
C VAL A 102 -2.47 14.31 10.11
N VAL A 103 -1.50 14.63 9.27
CA VAL A 103 -1.01 16.03 9.15
C VAL A 103 -2.12 16.97 8.71
N LYS A 104 -2.87 16.61 7.67
CA LYS A 104 -3.97 17.44 7.19
C LYS A 104 -5.03 17.64 8.27
N GLN A 105 -5.47 16.56 8.91
CA GLN A 105 -6.54 16.59 9.91
C GLN A 105 -6.14 17.34 11.16
N PHE A 106 -5.08 16.89 11.83
CA PHE A 106 -4.80 17.35 13.20
C PHE A 106 -4.02 18.66 13.24
N VAL A 107 -3.15 18.92 12.23
CA VAL A 107 -2.34 20.14 12.20
C VAL A 107 -3.07 21.28 11.50
N PHE A 108 -3.65 21.03 10.31
CA PHE A 108 -4.17 22.12 9.48
C PHE A 108 -5.68 22.30 9.56
N ASP A 109 -6.49 21.24 9.51
CA ASP A 109 -7.95 21.36 9.49
C ASP A 109 -8.51 21.62 10.90
N GLU A 110 -8.21 20.74 11.86
CA GLU A 110 -8.72 20.78 13.22
C GLU A 110 -7.84 21.59 14.17
N LYS A 111 -6.58 21.83 13.83
CA LYS A 111 -5.59 22.60 14.59
C LYS A 111 -5.47 22.16 16.05
N LEU A 112 -5.51 20.87 16.28
CA LEU A 112 -5.41 20.26 17.61
C LEU A 112 -3.97 20.15 18.10
N ILE A 113 -3.02 20.11 17.18
CA ILE A 113 -1.59 20.04 17.44
C ILE A 113 -0.84 20.94 16.48
N THR A 114 0.36 21.35 16.86
CA THR A 114 1.28 22.05 15.97
C THR A 114 2.15 21.07 15.19
N MET A 115 2.70 21.50 14.06
CA MET A 115 3.68 20.72 13.33
C MET A 115 4.92 20.42 14.20
N ALA A 116 5.34 21.36 15.02
CA ALA A 116 6.48 21.19 15.91
C ALA A 116 6.24 20.09 16.96
N GLU A 117 5.04 20.02 17.54
CA GLU A 117 4.65 18.94 18.48
C GLU A 117 4.65 17.58 17.80
N LEU A 118 4.10 17.47 16.58
CA LEU A 118 4.11 16.23 15.84
C LEU A 118 5.54 15.79 15.51
N VAL A 119 6.40 16.69 15.06
CA VAL A 119 7.83 16.41 14.80
C VAL A 119 8.53 15.93 16.07
N ALA A 120 8.28 16.58 17.22
CA ALA A 120 8.87 16.18 18.50
C ALA A 120 8.41 14.77 18.93
N ALA A 121 7.12 14.48 18.80
CA ALA A 121 6.56 13.17 19.10
C ALA A 121 7.19 12.05 18.25
N LEU A 122 7.35 12.27 16.94
CA LEU A 122 7.97 11.30 16.03
C LEU A 122 9.45 11.09 16.33
N LYS A 123 10.21 12.15 16.63
CA LYS A 123 11.63 12.03 17.02
C LYS A 123 11.81 11.27 18.33
N ALA A 124 10.83 11.36 19.24
CA ALA A 124 10.78 10.60 20.48
C ALA A 124 10.21 9.18 20.32
N ASP A 125 9.88 8.76 19.09
CA ASP A 125 9.19 7.48 18.84
C ASP A 125 7.92 7.35 19.70
N TRP A 126 7.14 8.42 19.78
CA TRP A 126 5.92 8.58 20.57
C TRP A 126 6.10 8.52 22.11
N GLN A 127 7.33 8.29 22.61
CA GLN A 127 7.58 8.22 24.07
C GLN A 127 7.28 9.55 24.73
N GLY A 128 6.39 9.52 25.74
CA GLY A 128 5.92 10.72 26.45
C GLY A 128 4.85 11.52 25.72
N TYR A 129 4.32 10.99 24.60
CA TYR A 129 3.23 11.59 23.82
C TYR A 129 1.98 10.70 23.76
N ASP A 130 1.72 9.92 24.81
CA ASP A 130 0.67 8.90 24.86
C ASP A 130 -0.73 9.46 24.57
N GLU A 131 -1.03 10.67 25.04
CA GLU A 131 -2.31 11.33 24.79
C GLU A 131 -2.46 11.69 23.30
N LEU A 132 -1.42 12.26 22.70
CA LEU A 132 -1.40 12.58 21.27
C LEU A 132 -1.48 11.32 20.41
N TYR A 133 -0.70 10.31 20.73
CA TYR A 133 -0.72 9.01 20.10
C TYR A 133 -2.13 8.39 20.11
N THR A 134 -2.74 8.35 21.30
CA THR A 134 -4.10 7.83 21.48
C THR A 134 -5.14 8.65 20.72
N LEU A 135 -5.01 9.98 20.70
CA LEU A 135 -5.88 10.89 19.97
C LEU A 135 -5.84 10.57 18.47
N ILE A 136 -4.65 10.45 17.88
CA ILE A 136 -4.46 10.13 16.46
C ILE A 136 -5.08 8.77 16.13
N LEU A 137 -4.77 7.74 16.88
CA LEU A 137 -5.28 6.39 16.61
C LEU A 137 -6.79 6.27 16.75
N LYS A 138 -7.40 6.99 17.71
CA LYS A 138 -8.85 6.94 17.93
C LYS A 138 -9.66 7.80 16.95
N ARG A 139 -9.13 8.97 16.56
CA ARG A 139 -9.87 9.97 15.78
C ARG A 139 -9.37 10.13 14.35
N GLY A 140 -8.24 9.52 14.01
CA GLY A 140 -7.68 9.60 12.66
C GLY A 140 -8.66 9.10 11.60
N ASP A 141 -8.82 9.90 10.56
CA ASP A 141 -9.70 9.66 9.44
C ASP A 141 -9.01 8.80 8.37
N PHE A 142 -8.46 7.67 8.85
CA PHE A 142 -7.58 6.80 8.06
C PHE A 142 -8.24 6.28 6.79
N PHE A 143 -7.40 6.00 5.79
CA PHE A 143 -7.80 5.52 4.48
C PHE A 143 -8.57 4.19 4.55
N GLY A 144 -9.57 4.04 3.68
CA GLY A 144 -10.45 2.87 3.64
C GLY A 144 -11.81 3.10 4.31
N ASN A 145 -12.09 4.30 4.84
CA ASN A 145 -13.34 4.65 5.50
C ASN A 145 -14.31 5.49 4.64
N ASP A 146 -13.98 5.72 3.38
CA ASP A 146 -14.77 6.48 2.40
C ASP A 146 -15.15 7.90 2.87
N THR A 147 -14.22 8.56 3.53
CA THR A 147 -14.40 9.96 3.91
C THR A 147 -13.85 10.88 2.84
N GLU A 148 -14.42 12.08 2.72
CA GLU A 148 -13.96 13.07 1.75
C GLU A 148 -12.48 13.42 1.96
N ARG A 149 -12.06 13.61 3.22
CA ARG A 149 -10.66 13.94 3.56
C ARG A 149 -9.70 12.84 3.16
N SER A 150 -9.97 11.60 3.57
CA SER A 150 -9.07 10.48 3.29
C SER A 150 -8.96 10.20 1.80
N ASN A 151 -10.10 10.19 1.09
CA ASN A 151 -10.15 10.01 -0.34
C ASN A 151 -9.46 11.16 -1.11
N TYR A 152 -9.62 12.43 -0.66
CA TYR A 152 -8.92 13.58 -1.23
C TYR A 152 -7.41 13.43 -1.13
N VAL A 153 -6.90 13.12 0.07
CA VAL A 153 -5.45 13.00 0.31
C VAL A 153 -4.85 11.86 -0.52
N ALA A 154 -5.52 10.70 -0.53
CA ALA A 154 -5.06 9.56 -1.29
C ALA A 154 -5.04 9.87 -2.81
N ARG A 155 -6.14 10.41 -3.38
CA ARG A 155 -6.19 10.82 -4.79
C ARG A 155 -5.09 11.83 -5.14
N ARG A 156 -4.85 12.81 -4.24
CA ARG A 156 -3.80 13.81 -4.46
C ARG A 156 -2.42 13.17 -4.56
N LEU A 157 -2.10 12.22 -3.68
CA LEU A 157 -0.83 11.51 -3.70
C LEU A 157 -0.65 10.73 -5.00
N TYR A 158 -1.63 9.89 -5.34
CA TYR A 158 -1.57 9.06 -6.55
C TYR A 158 -1.48 9.93 -7.82
N ARG A 159 -2.27 11.01 -7.87
CA ARG A 159 -2.20 11.96 -8.99
C ARG A 159 -0.85 12.64 -9.11
N SER A 160 -0.24 13.04 -7.98
CA SER A 160 1.10 13.64 -7.98
C SER A 160 2.16 12.67 -8.51
N ILE A 161 2.09 11.39 -8.11
CA ILE A 161 3.00 10.35 -8.60
C ILE A 161 2.81 10.15 -10.11
N TYR A 162 1.57 10.00 -10.57
CA TYR A 162 1.25 9.84 -11.98
C TYR A 162 1.74 11.01 -12.81
N ASP A 163 1.36 12.25 -12.45
CA ASP A 163 1.74 13.46 -13.20
C ASP A 163 3.26 13.63 -13.26
N PHE A 164 3.99 13.20 -12.23
CA PHE A 164 5.45 13.24 -12.23
C PHE A 164 6.08 12.19 -13.14
N LEU A 165 5.49 11.01 -13.26
CA LEU A 165 6.07 9.87 -14.00
C LEU A 165 5.56 9.73 -15.43
N LYS A 166 4.36 10.22 -15.79
CA LYS A 166 3.66 9.94 -17.06
C LYS A 166 4.47 10.24 -18.34
N ASP A 167 5.37 11.22 -18.27
CA ASP A 167 6.18 11.63 -19.41
C ASP A 167 7.61 11.07 -19.36
N LYS A 168 7.90 10.20 -18.37
CA LYS A 168 9.21 9.57 -18.20
C LYS A 168 9.16 8.11 -18.66
N THR A 169 10.25 7.67 -19.27
CA THR A 169 10.38 6.29 -19.75
C THR A 169 11.64 5.64 -19.19
N ASN A 170 11.60 4.32 -19.11
CA ASN A 170 12.79 3.52 -18.79
C ASN A 170 13.73 3.41 -19.97
N LEU A 171 14.85 2.73 -19.78
CA LEU A 171 15.88 2.50 -20.80
C LEU A 171 15.36 1.79 -22.10
N PHE A 172 14.18 1.17 -22.05
CA PHE A 172 13.55 0.49 -23.19
C PHE A 172 12.41 1.32 -23.82
N GLY A 173 12.15 2.54 -23.34
CA GLY A 173 11.11 3.42 -23.84
C GLY A 173 9.72 3.17 -23.25
N TYR A 174 9.57 2.33 -22.22
CA TYR A 174 8.29 2.10 -21.53
C TYR A 174 8.04 3.16 -20.47
N HIS A 175 6.81 3.65 -20.36
CA HIS A 175 6.42 4.62 -19.35
C HIS A 175 6.51 4.05 -17.95
N TRP A 176 6.97 4.88 -17.02
CA TRP A 176 7.03 4.53 -15.61
C TRP A 176 5.65 4.57 -14.96
N LEU A 177 5.31 3.51 -14.25
CA LEU A 177 4.18 3.43 -13.33
C LEU A 177 4.67 2.90 -11.99
N ILE A 178 4.02 3.28 -10.89
CA ILE A 178 4.33 2.70 -9.58
C ILE A 178 3.48 1.46 -9.39
N GLY A 179 4.13 0.35 -9.07
CA GLY A 179 3.46 -0.86 -8.61
C GLY A 179 3.34 -0.84 -7.10
N ASP A 180 2.12 -0.66 -6.58
CA ASP A 180 1.84 -0.83 -5.17
C ASP A 180 1.59 -2.32 -4.91
N LEU A 181 2.66 -3.04 -4.68
CA LEU A 181 2.63 -4.48 -4.50
C LEU A 181 2.62 -4.87 -3.04
N ILE A 182 1.88 -5.93 -2.74
CA ILE A 182 2.09 -6.67 -1.50
C ILE A 182 3.47 -7.31 -1.61
N GLY A 183 4.40 -6.82 -0.80
CA GLY A 183 5.76 -7.28 -0.82
C GLY A 183 5.83 -8.80 -0.68
N TYR A 184 6.52 -9.44 -1.60
CA TYR A 184 6.87 -10.84 -1.47
C TYR A 184 7.60 -11.04 -0.16
N ASN A 185 7.12 -11.94 0.69
CA ASN A 185 7.87 -12.43 1.84
C ASN A 185 8.52 -11.34 2.72
N GLU A 186 7.82 -10.77 3.67
CA GLU A 186 8.42 -9.98 4.76
C GLU A 186 9.14 -8.66 4.37
N HIS A 187 9.16 -8.25 3.09
CA HIS A 187 9.80 -6.97 2.68
C HIS A 187 9.22 -5.75 3.42
N HIS A 188 7.94 -5.79 3.77
CA HIS A 188 7.30 -4.76 4.57
C HIS A 188 7.91 -4.68 5.98
N LYS A 189 8.34 -5.81 6.56
CA LYS A 189 9.06 -5.86 7.84
C LYS A 189 10.47 -5.32 7.69
N TRP A 190 11.23 -5.80 6.71
CA TRP A 190 12.61 -5.35 6.49
C TRP A 190 12.70 -3.85 6.21
N PHE A 191 11.79 -3.32 5.42
CA PHE A 191 11.73 -1.87 5.22
C PHE A 191 11.24 -1.13 6.47
N GLY A 192 10.31 -1.71 7.22
CA GLY A 192 9.86 -1.16 8.50
C GLY A 192 10.98 -1.07 9.53
N GLU A 193 11.80 -2.12 9.67
CA GLU A 193 12.97 -2.16 10.56
C GLU A 193 13.95 -1.01 10.31
N CYS A 194 14.02 -0.52 9.07
CA CYS A 194 14.88 0.58 8.66
C CYS A 194 14.16 1.93 8.59
N THR A 195 12.91 2.04 9.03
CA THR A 195 12.09 3.24 8.93
C THR A 195 11.76 3.79 10.32
N GLU A 196 12.01 5.07 10.54
CA GLU A 196 11.68 5.81 11.76
C GLU A 196 10.16 5.89 11.98
N ALA A 197 9.72 6.38 13.16
CA ALA A 197 8.31 6.60 13.48
C ALA A 197 7.62 7.50 12.45
N THR A 198 6.36 7.20 12.13
CA THR A 198 5.58 7.93 11.11
C THR A 198 4.28 8.50 11.68
N PRO A 199 3.75 9.62 11.13
CA PRO A 199 2.57 10.31 11.65
C PRO A 199 1.31 9.45 11.81
N ASP A 200 1.17 8.37 11.04
CA ASP A 200 0.06 7.43 11.10
C ASP A 200 0.05 6.53 12.36
N GLY A 201 0.91 6.81 13.33
CA GLY A 201 1.00 6.08 14.60
C GLY A 201 1.90 4.85 14.56
N ARG A 202 2.68 4.64 13.49
CA ARG A 202 3.66 3.57 13.41
C ARG A 202 4.92 3.91 14.22
N HIS A 203 5.37 3.01 15.07
CA HIS A 203 6.64 3.14 15.79
C HIS A 203 7.84 2.85 14.88
N ARG A 204 9.01 3.30 15.31
CA ARG A 204 10.28 2.94 14.70
C ARG A 204 10.42 1.42 14.66
N GLY A 205 10.79 0.88 13.51
CA GLY A 205 11.03 -0.54 13.35
C GLY A 205 9.77 -1.39 13.09
N ASP A 206 8.58 -0.88 13.33
CA ASP A 206 7.35 -1.60 13.01
C ASP A 206 7.23 -1.88 11.51
N ALA A 207 6.56 -2.97 11.15
CA ALA A 207 6.30 -3.30 9.77
C ALA A 207 5.51 -2.19 9.03
N LEU A 208 5.84 -1.96 7.77
CA LEU A 208 5.04 -1.12 6.89
C LEU A 208 3.72 -1.81 6.51
N LYS A 209 2.74 -1.03 6.06
CA LYS A 209 1.45 -1.54 5.59
C LYS A 209 1.59 -2.15 4.20
N PHE A 210 0.74 -3.13 3.92
CA PHE A 210 0.71 -3.82 2.63
C PHE A 210 -0.22 -3.15 1.64
N GLY A 211 0.21 -3.06 0.41
CA GLY A 211 -0.62 -2.73 -0.73
C GLY A 211 -1.38 -1.41 -0.58
N ILE A 212 -2.33 -1.19 -1.48
CA ILE A 212 -3.32 -0.15 -1.31
C ILE A 212 -4.51 -0.72 -0.55
N GLY A 213 -4.83 -0.11 0.56
CA GLY A 213 -5.96 -0.55 1.36
C GLY A 213 -5.96 0.14 2.71
N GLN A 214 -6.72 -0.44 3.61
CA GLN A 214 -6.84 0.05 4.97
C GLN A 214 -5.58 -0.22 5.80
N SER A 215 -5.36 0.61 6.77
CA SER A 215 -4.56 0.26 7.93
C SER A 215 -5.33 -0.76 8.77
N ARG A 216 -4.65 -1.81 9.21
CA ARG A 216 -5.27 -2.90 9.97
C ARG A 216 -6.02 -2.38 11.18
N GLY A 217 -7.29 -2.76 11.31
CA GLY A 217 -8.17 -2.36 12.41
C GLY A 217 -8.66 -0.92 12.37
N TYR A 218 -8.35 -0.16 11.32
CA TYR A 218 -8.78 1.23 11.16
C TYR A 218 -9.83 1.46 10.07
N ASP A 219 -10.18 0.42 9.32
CA ASP A 219 -11.32 0.38 8.39
C ASP A 219 -12.61 0.11 9.17
N ARG A 220 -13.21 1.18 9.71
CA ARG A 220 -14.33 1.11 10.67
C ARG A 220 -15.70 1.17 10.01
N ASN A 221 -15.75 1.59 8.74
CA ASN A 221 -16.99 1.85 8.01
C ASN A 221 -17.44 0.70 7.12
N GLY A 222 -16.80 -0.46 7.24
CA GLY A 222 -17.19 -1.71 6.58
C GLY A 222 -16.72 -1.83 5.13
N LEU A 223 -17.05 -2.98 4.52
CA LEU A 223 -16.53 -3.40 3.22
C LEU A 223 -16.85 -2.42 2.08
N THR A 224 -18.06 -1.88 2.05
CA THR A 224 -18.49 -0.92 1.01
C THR A 224 -17.62 0.33 1.03
N ALA A 225 -17.35 0.89 2.21
CA ALA A 225 -16.50 2.07 2.35
C ALA A 225 -15.06 1.79 1.92
N LEU A 226 -14.52 0.62 2.28
CA LEU A 226 -13.19 0.20 1.85
C LEU A 226 -13.08 0.14 0.32
N LEU A 227 -14.02 -0.56 -0.33
CA LEU A 227 -14.02 -0.73 -1.78
C LEU A 227 -14.21 0.60 -2.51
N ASN A 228 -15.10 1.47 -2.01
CA ASN A 228 -15.28 2.84 -2.54
C ASN A 228 -13.97 3.64 -2.46
N SER A 229 -13.33 3.65 -1.29
CA SER A 229 -12.04 4.36 -1.10
C SER A 229 -11.01 3.92 -2.14
N ILE A 230 -10.85 2.62 -2.32
CA ILE A 230 -9.85 2.07 -3.24
C ILE A 230 -10.21 2.40 -4.69
N ALA A 231 -11.46 2.18 -5.10
CA ALA A 231 -11.90 2.41 -6.47
C ALA A 231 -11.78 3.89 -6.90
N THR A 232 -11.91 4.83 -5.95
CA THR A 232 -11.89 6.28 -6.26
C THR A 232 -10.48 6.88 -6.29
N VAL A 233 -9.47 6.17 -5.79
CA VAL A 233 -8.09 6.70 -5.71
C VAL A 233 -7.39 6.66 -7.05
N ASP A 234 -7.44 5.54 -7.74
CA ASP A 234 -6.82 5.33 -9.05
C ASP A 234 -7.74 4.51 -9.96
N PRO A 235 -8.84 5.11 -10.44
CA PRO A 235 -9.80 4.41 -11.29
C PRO A 235 -9.13 3.83 -12.54
N ASN A 236 -9.38 2.55 -12.78
CA ASN A 236 -8.82 1.78 -13.90
C ASN A 236 -7.29 1.59 -13.89
N GLY A 237 -6.63 1.83 -12.76
CA GLY A 237 -5.19 1.60 -12.62
C GLY A 237 -4.32 2.48 -13.52
N ILE A 238 -4.77 3.70 -13.84
CA ILE A 238 -4.07 4.60 -14.77
C ILE A 238 -2.77 5.12 -14.14
N GLY A 239 -2.78 5.40 -12.85
CA GLY A 239 -1.63 5.97 -12.13
C GLY A 239 -0.73 4.92 -11.48
N CYS A 240 -1.25 3.71 -11.27
CA CYS A 240 -0.51 2.60 -10.69
C CYS A 240 -0.53 1.39 -11.63
N GLY A 241 0.62 0.82 -11.90
CA GLY A 241 0.75 -0.38 -12.73
C GLY A 241 0.21 -1.65 -12.07
N ALA A 242 0.06 -1.66 -10.75
CA ALA A 242 -0.57 -2.72 -9.98
C ALA A 242 -1.03 -2.17 -8.62
N THR A 243 -2.30 -2.35 -8.29
CA THR A 243 -2.88 -2.06 -6.98
C THR A 243 -3.37 -3.37 -6.38
N ILE A 244 -2.86 -3.75 -5.22
CA ILE A 244 -3.22 -5.01 -4.59
C ILE A 244 -3.86 -4.75 -3.24
N THR A 245 -5.08 -5.22 -3.06
CA THR A 245 -5.84 -5.10 -1.81
C THR A 245 -6.20 -6.47 -1.28
N ASN A 246 -5.95 -6.70 0.00
CA ASN A 246 -6.45 -7.88 0.70
C ASN A 246 -7.77 -7.54 1.41
N VAL A 247 -8.77 -8.35 1.16
CA VAL A 247 -10.10 -8.26 1.79
C VAL A 247 -10.39 -9.56 2.50
N THR A 248 -10.75 -9.51 3.77
CA THR A 248 -11.24 -10.68 4.53
C THR A 248 -12.71 -10.44 4.88
N ILE A 249 -13.58 -11.37 4.50
CA ILE A 249 -15.02 -11.29 4.78
C ILE A 249 -15.44 -12.38 5.78
N ASP A 250 -16.42 -12.04 6.60
CA ASP A 250 -17.09 -12.97 7.51
C ASP A 250 -18.11 -13.83 6.73
N GLU A 251 -18.32 -15.07 7.18
CA GLU A 251 -19.33 -15.97 6.61
C GLU A 251 -20.73 -15.39 6.60
N LYS A 252 -21.03 -14.45 7.51
CA LYS A 252 -22.31 -13.76 7.58
C LYS A 252 -22.65 -12.96 6.33
N LEU A 253 -21.66 -12.52 5.57
CA LEU A 253 -21.86 -11.80 4.31
C LEU A 253 -22.32 -12.69 3.16
N ILE A 254 -22.21 -14.00 3.29
CA ILE A 254 -22.60 -14.99 2.27
C ILE A 254 -23.34 -16.19 2.87
N LYS A 255 -24.08 -15.97 3.96
CA LYS A 255 -24.78 -17.03 4.71
C LYS A 255 -25.97 -17.67 3.97
N ASP A 256 -26.55 -16.96 3.03
CA ASP A 256 -27.72 -17.34 2.23
C ASP A 256 -27.62 -16.73 0.82
N ASP A 257 -28.45 -17.19 -0.11
CA ASP A 257 -28.43 -16.76 -1.50
C ASP A 257 -28.61 -15.24 -1.65
N GLU A 258 -29.46 -14.61 -0.84
CA GLU A 258 -29.69 -13.17 -0.90
C GLU A 258 -28.45 -12.38 -0.48
N SER A 259 -27.81 -12.77 0.60
CA SER A 259 -26.58 -12.11 1.07
C SER A 259 -25.38 -12.37 0.14
N PHE A 260 -25.33 -13.56 -0.47
CA PHE A 260 -24.34 -13.90 -1.50
C PHE A 260 -24.50 -12.99 -2.73
N GLU A 261 -25.71 -12.87 -3.30
CA GLU A 261 -25.96 -12.01 -4.46
C GLU A 261 -25.65 -10.53 -4.16
N LYS A 262 -26.00 -10.01 -2.98
CA LYS A 262 -25.63 -8.65 -2.58
C LYS A 262 -24.11 -8.46 -2.51
N THR A 263 -23.37 -9.47 -2.07
CA THR A 263 -21.90 -9.43 -2.00
C THR A 263 -21.30 -9.46 -3.41
N VAL A 264 -21.85 -10.26 -4.30
CA VAL A 264 -21.47 -10.28 -5.73
C VAL A 264 -21.75 -8.91 -6.37
N ASP A 265 -22.92 -8.34 -6.16
CA ASP A 265 -23.27 -7.01 -6.69
C ASP A 265 -22.34 -5.90 -6.17
N LEU A 266 -21.93 -5.99 -4.91
CA LEU A 266 -20.95 -5.07 -4.34
C LEU A 266 -19.60 -5.15 -5.07
N PHE A 267 -19.09 -6.36 -5.32
CA PHE A 267 -17.83 -6.53 -6.06
C PHE A 267 -17.95 -6.10 -7.52
N LEU A 268 -19.07 -6.39 -8.18
CA LEU A 268 -19.33 -5.90 -9.53
C LEU A 268 -19.41 -4.37 -9.58
N SER A 269 -19.99 -3.74 -8.56
CA SER A 269 -20.03 -2.28 -8.43
C SER A 269 -18.63 -1.69 -8.24
N TYR A 270 -17.79 -2.33 -7.43
CA TYR A 270 -16.38 -1.95 -7.27
C TYR A 270 -15.63 -1.92 -8.62
N PHE A 271 -15.76 -2.98 -9.43
CA PHE A 271 -15.13 -3.00 -10.76
C PHE A 271 -15.74 -1.97 -11.72
N LYS A 272 -17.05 -1.73 -11.68
CA LYS A 272 -17.70 -0.69 -12.48
C LYS A 272 -17.23 0.73 -12.10
N MET A 273 -16.86 0.96 -10.85
CA MET A 273 -16.28 2.22 -10.39
C MET A 273 -14.79 2.39 -10.76
N GLY A 274 -14.18 1.38 -11.39
CA GLY A 274 -12.79 1.42 -11.81
C GLY A 274 -11.82 0.70 -10.89
N GLY A 275 -12.31 -0.06 -9.92
CA GLY A 275 -11.48 -0.97 -9.13
C GLY A 275 -10.82 -2.03 -10.03
N VAL A 276 -9.55 -2.33 -9.81
CA VAL A 276 -8.78 -3.20 -10.71
C VAL A 276 -8.48 -4.57 -10.14
N HIS A 277 -8.35 -4.68 -8.82
CA HIS A 277 -7.96 -5.93 -8.17
C HIS A 277 -8.33 -5.97 -6.70
N PHE A 278 -8.67 -7.14 -6.22
CA PHE A 278 -8.64 -7.49 -4.79
C PHE A 278 -8.34 -8.97 -4.60
N GLN A 279 -7.85 -9.33 -3.43
CA GLN A 279 -7.63 -10.71 -3.00
C GLN A 279 -8.54 -11.00 -1.83
N LEU A 280 -9.43 -11.98 -2.00
CA LEU A 280 -10.45 -12.31 -1.02
C LEU A 280 -10.00 -13.47 -0.14
N ASN A 281 -10.13 -13.30 1.18
CA ASN A 281 -10.17 -14.36 2.17
C ASN A 281 -11.59 -14.52 2.71
N TYR A 282 -12.04 -15.75 2.74
CA TYR A 282 -13.26 -16.18 3.41
C TYR A 282 -12.89 -17.15 4.51
N VAL A 283 -12.52 -16.59 5.66
CA VAL A 283 -12.02 -17.33 6.82
C VAL A 283 -12.38 -16.56 8.08
N SER A 284 -12.90 -17.27 9.09
CA SER A 284 -13.19 -16.67 10.38
C SER A 284 -11.88 -16.42 11.15
N GLN A 285 -11.77 -15.27 11.80
CA GLN A 285 -10.63 -14.97 12.67
C GLN A 285 -10.52 -15.96 13.83
N SER A 286 -11.66 -16.44 14.36
CA SER A 286 -11.69 -17.47 15.39
C SER A 286 -11.07 -18.79 14.94
N ASP A 287 -11.33 -19.20 13.68
CA ASP A 287 -10.73 -20.41 13.12
C ASP A 287 -9.23 -20.26 12.90
N LEU A 288 -8.76 -19.10 12.49
CA LEU A 288 -7.33 -18.82 12.36
C LEU A 288 -6.62 -18.89 13.71
N ILE A 289 -7.22 -18.30 14.74
CA ILE A 289 -6.68 -18.37 16.13
C ILE A 289 -6.68 -19.81 16.64
N ALA A 290 -7.78 -20.55 16.43
CA ALA A 290 -7.89 -21.95 16.83
C ALA A 290 -6.87 -22.82 16.06
N ALA A 291 -6.68 -22.59 14.77
CA ALA A 291 -5.71 -23.29 13.94
C ALA A 291 -4.25 -23.05 14.39
N LYS A 292 -3.95 -21.90 14.97
CA LYS A 292 -2.64 -21.63 15.57
C LYS A 292 -2.42 -22.42 16.85
N ILE A 293 -3.49 -22.68 17.63
CA ILE A 293 -3.44 -23.42 18.92
C ILE A 293 -3.47 -24.94 18.68
N THR A 294 -4.34 -25.41 17.79
CA THR A 294 -4.54 -26.84 17.50
C THR A 294 -4.39 -27.13 16.00
N PRO A 295 -3.16 -27.02 15.44
CA PRO A 295 -2.93 -27.09 13.99
C PRO A 295 -3.37 -28.43 13.37
N GLU A 296 -3.38 -29.52 14.14
CA GLU A 296 -3.79 -30.84 13.69
C GLU A 296 -5.25 -30.90 13.24
N ASP A 297 -6.13 -30.11 13.87
CA ASP A 297 -7.57 -30.06 13.55
C ASP A 297 -7.84 -29.23 12.29
N TYR A 298 -6.89 -28.38 11.90
CA TYR A 298 -7.04 -27.39 10.82
C TYR A 298 -6.07 -27.62 9.64
N LYS A 299 -5.61 -28.85 9.42
CA LYS A 299 -4.63 -29.18 8.35
C LYS A 299 -5.03 -28.72 6.95
N ASN A 300 -6.33 -28.64 6.70
CA ASN A 300 -6.89 -28.28 5.39
C ASN A 300 -7.30 -26.80 5.31
N LEU A 301 -7.13 -26.01 6.36
CA LEU A 301 -7.46 -24.60 6.35
C LEU A 301 -6.54 -23.84 5.40
N ARG A 302 -7.11 -23.31 4.32
CA ARG A 302 -6.39 -22.56 3.30
C ARG A 302 -6.68 -21.07 3.41
N VAL A 303 -5.64 -20.26 3.24
CA VAL A 303 -5.75 -18.79 3.26
C VAL A 303 -5.07 -18.20 2.04
N ARG A 304 -5.59 -17.06 1.60
CA ARG A 304 -4.94 -16.21 0.61
C ARG A 304 -3.89 -15.36 1.32
N VAL A 305 -2.63 -15.64 1.10
CA VAL A 305 -1.53 -14.92 1.76
C VAL A 305 -1.29 -13.57 1.05
N SER A 306 -0.96 -13.66 -0.23
CA SER A 306 -0.78 -12.51 -1.12
C SER A 306 -1.16 -12.94 -2.55
N GLY A 307 -0.30 -12.96 -3.53
CA GLY A 307 -0.57 -13.51 -4.87
C GLY A 307 -0.82 -15.03 -4.93
N PHE A 308 -0.76 -15.76 -3.83
CA PHE A 308 -0.93 -17.19 -3.72
C PHE A 308 -1.75 -17.60 -2.50
N SER A 309 -2.26 -18.85 -2.49
CA SER A 309 -2.94 -19.46 -1.35
C SER A 309 -2.13 -20.64 -0.84
N ASP A 310 -2.13 -20.81 0.48
CA ASP A 310 -1.45 -21.95 1.11
C ASP A 310 -2.23 -22.44 2.33
N TYR A 311 -1.81 -23.58 2.87
CA TYR A 311 -2.35 -24.10 4.11
C TYR A 311 -1.87 -23.28 5.30
N PHE A 312 -2.80 -22.69 6.05
CA PHE A 312 -2.50 -21.79 7.16
C PHE A 312 -1.51 -22.37 8.16
N VAL A 313 -1.71 -23.61 8.56
CA VAL A 313 -0.86 -24.31 9.54
C VAL A 313 0.57 -24.58 9.07
N LYS A 314 0.84 -24.47 7.76
CA LYS A 314 2.19 -24.62 7.18
C LYS A 314 2.94 -23.30 7.03
N LEU A 315 2.26 -22.18 7.20
CA LEU A 315 2.87 -20.88 7.12
C LEU A 315 3.79 -20.62 8.31
N LYS A 316 4.82 -19.80 8.10
CA LYS A 316 5.62 -19.27 9.21
C LYS A 316 4.71 -18.50 10.17
N GLU A 317 5.02 -18.57 11.47
CA GLU A 317 4.26 -17.91 12.53
C GLU A 317 4.02 -16.43 12.23
N SER A 318 5.03 -15.70 11.77
CA SER A 318 4.94 -14.30 11.41
C SER A 318 3.93 -14.01 10.28
N ILE A 319 3.72 -14.96 9.36
CA ILE A 319 2.72 -14.84 8.28
C ILE A 319 1.33 -15.22 8.80
N GLN A 320 1.25 -16.20 9.71
CA GLN A 320 -0.01 -16.55 10.38
C GLN A 320 -0.56 -15.36 11.16
N ASP A 321 0.30 -14.68 11.95
CA ASP A 321 -0.07 -13.48 12.70
C ASP A 321 -0.56 -12.37 11.76
N ASP A 322 0.14 -12.18 10.66
CA ASP A 322 -0.24 -11.23 9.62
C ASP A 322 -1.65 -11.48 9.05
N VAL A 323 -1.98 -12.73 8.79
CA VAL A 323 -3.31 -13.12 8.28
C VAL A 323 -4.40 -12.96 9.36
N ILE A 324 -4.10 -13.28 10.63
CA ILE A 324 -5.01 -13.12 11.77
C ILE A 324 -5.34 -11.65 12.02
N GLU A 325 -4.36 -10.76 11.89
CA GLU A 325 -4.51 -9.33 12.14
C GLU A 325 -5.30 -8.58 11.07
N ARG A 326 -5.57 -9.19 9.91
CA ARG A 326 -6.37 -8.54 8.86
C ARG A 326 -7.78 -8.29 9.36
N THR A 327 -8.29 -7.08 9.11
CA THR A 327 -9.67 -6.74 9.50
C THR A 327 -10.66 -7.66 8.80
N GLN A 328 -11.51 -8.30 9.60
CA GLN A 328 -12.62 -9.09 9.09
C GLN A 328 -13.82 -8.18 8.85
N GLN A 329 -14.21 -8.01 7.59
CA GLN A 329 -15.38 -7.25 7.19
C GLN A 329 -16.66 -8.04 7.51
N ARG A 330 -17.66 -7.38 8.14
CA ARG A 330 -18.90 -7.99 8.63
C ARG A 330 -20.13 -7.33 8.03
#